data_e296a8d76dbcfb490928cf5604fc6031
#
_entry.id   e296a8d76dbcfb490928cf5604fc6031
#
_cell.length_a   1.000
_cell.length_b   1.000
_cell.length_c   1.000
_cell.angle_alpha   90.00
_cell.angle_beta   90.00
_cell.angle_gamma   90.00
#
_symmetry.space_group_name_H-M   'P 1'
#
loop_
_entity.id
_entity.type
_entity.pdbx_description
1 polymer ?
#
loop_
_entity_poly.entity_id
_entity_poly.type
_entity_poly.pdbx_seq_one_letter_code
_entity_poly.pdbx_strand_id
1 'polypeptide(L)'
;MPFDKKTPDNSWTFRSLYDMLCGREKLMYGGEQTMNVGFFACGTLSLIFLLLAVIFAILKGKASVLISGFNSKSKEERSLYDEEKMCADQRNAFLIWAAILGIGAIFSYLISQYSAIIAMVIWLIIFFKDVHWDDEKTFGKYKK
;
A
#
# COMPACT_ATOMS: atom_id res chain seq x y z
N MET A 1 -7.72 -57.86 34.67
CA MET A 1 -7.35 -56.45 34.57
C MET A 1 -7.19 -56.11 33.11
N PRO A 2 -8.08 -55.34 32.48
CA PRO A 2 -7.89 -54.87 31.13
C PRO A 2 -7.11 -53.54 31.14
N PHE A 3 -6.01 -53.48 30.43
CA PHE A 3 -5.27 -52.26 30.14
C PHE A 3 -6.07 -51.44 29.15
N ASP A 4 -6.63 -50.34 29.61
CA ASP A 4 -7.27 -49.33 28.78
C ASP A 4 -6.18 -48.52 28.04
N LYS A 5 -5.97 -48.84 26.79
CA LYS A 5 -5.04 -48.16 25.90
C LYS A 5 -5.73 -46.88 25.41
N LYS A 6 -5.65 -45.82 26.18
CA LYS A 6 -6.10 -44.48 25.81
C LYS A 6 -5.18 -43.99 24.71
N THR A 7 -5.63 -44.12 23.45
CA THR A 7 -4.99 -43.49 22.31
C THR A 7 -4.98 -41.98 22.52
N PRO A 8 -3.85 -41.30 22.36
CA PRO A 8 -3.83 -39.84 22.46
C PRO A 8 -4.67 -39.25 21.30
N ASP A 9 -5.78 -38.63 21.69
CA ASP A 9 -6.66 -37.92 20.77
C ASP A 9 -5.95 -36.65 20.27
N ASN A 10 -5.47 -36.70 19.04
CA ASN A 10 -4.80 -35.58 18.36
C ASN A 10 -5.80 -34.51 17.86
N SER A 11 -7.06 -34.58 18.28
CA SER A 11 -8.12 -33.65 17.86
C SER A 11 -7.86 -32.22 18.34
N TRP A 12 -7.09 -32.05 19.42
CA TRP A 12 -6.75 -30.74 19.98
C TRP A 12 -5.77 -29.95 19.10
N THR A 13 -4.86 -30.60 18.37
CA THR A 13 -3.90 -29.96 17.47
C THR A 13 -4.60 -29.38 16.24
N PHE A 14 -5.52 -30.10 15.65
CA PHE A 14 -6.31 -29.62 14.51
C PHE A 14 -7.26 -28.47 14.92
N ARG A 15 -7.84 -28.54 16.10
CA ARG A 15 -8.70 -27.49 16.64
C ARG A 15 -7.93 -26.22 16.92
N SER A 16 -6.74 -26.31 17.48
CA SER A 16 -5.83 -25.17 17.71
C SER A 16 -5.39 -24.52 16.40
N LEU A 17 -5.11 -25.31 15.37
CA LEU A 17 -4.75 -24.82 14.06
C LEU A 17 -5.94 -24.12 13.36
N TYR A 18 -7.13 -24.67 13.52
CA TYR A 18 -8.37 -24.09 12.98
C TYR A 18 -8.73 -22.78 13.69
N ASP A 19 -8.56 -22.71 14.99
CA ASP A 19 -8.80 -21.50 15.78
C ASP A 19 -7.76 -20.41 15.46
N MET A 20 -6.51 -20.79 15.19
CA MET A 20 -5.45 -19.90 14.76
C MET A 20 -5.69 -19.37 13.33
N LEU A 21 -6.16 -20.22 12.42
CA LEU A 21 -6.47 -19.83 11.02
C LEU A 21 -7.78 -19.05 10.91
N CYS A 22 -8.75 -19.32 11.80
CA CYS A 22 -10.09 -18.71 11.76
C CYS A 22 -10.21 -17.44 12.63
N GLY A 23 -9.13 -17.01 13.30
CA GLY A 23 -9.11 -15.76 14.08
C GLY A 23 -10.04 -15.76 15.29
N ARG A 24 -10.35 -16.95 15.87
CA ARG A 24 -11.22 -17.09 17.04
C ARG A 24 -10.50 -16.80 18.37
N GLU A 25 -9.34 -16.17 18.34
CA GLU A 25 -8.72 -15.61 19.55
C GLU A 25 -9.47 -14.42 20.17
N LYS A 26 -10.59 -14.00 19.54
CA LYS A 26 -11.39 -12.85 19.99
C LYS A 26 -12.16 -13.06 21.30
N LEU A 27 -12.16 -14.25 21.89
CA LEU A 27 -13.06 -14.55 23.02
C LEU A 27 -12.38 -14.77 24.37
N MET A 28 -11.06 -14.74 24.46
CA MET A 28 -10.38 -15.01 25.75
C MET A 28 -9.57 -13.87 26.35
N TYR A 29 -9.44 -12.73 25.65
CA TYR A 29 -8.86 -11.53 26.27
C TYR A 29 -9.91 -10.42 26.32
N GLY A 30 -10.29 -10.09 27.54
CA GLY A 30 -11.30 -9.07 27.81
C GLY A 30 -10.96 -7.74 27.19
N GLY A 31 -11.88 -7.19 26.40
CA GLY A 31 -12.07 -5.75 26.24
C GLY A 31 -11.00 -4.90 25.55
N GLU A 32 -9.89 -5.42 25.10
CA GLU A 32 -8.98 -4.69 24.23
C GLU A 32 -9.52 -4.73 22.81
N GLN A 33 -10.04 -3.61 22.35
CA GLN A 33 -10.23 -3.37 20.92
C GLN A 33 -8.87 -3.53 20.26
N THR A 34 -8.59 -4.70 19.72
CA THR A 34 -7.39 -4.92 18.91
C THR A 34 -7.49 -3.95 17.75
N MET A 35 -6.72 -2.87 17.82
CA MET A 35 -6.64 -1.88 16.74
C MET A 35 -6.35 -2.62 15.44
N ASN A 36 -7.20 -2.44 14.44
CA ASN A 36 -6.97 -3.04 13.13
C ASN A 36 -5.77 -2.33 12.48
N VAL A 37 -4.57 -2.86 12.74
CA VAL A 37 -3.30 -2.30 12.25
C VAL A 37 -3.31 -2.14 10.74
N GLY A 38 -3.93 -3.09 10.02
CA GLY A 38 -4.07 -3.02 8.57
C GLY A 38 -4.87 -1.82 8.11
N PHE A 39 -5.98 -1.52 8.79
CA PHE A 39 -6.80 -0.33 8.50
C PHE A 39 -5.99 0.96 8.71
N PHE A 40 -5.32 1.10 9.84
CA PHE A 40 -4.53 2.30 10.13
C PHE A 40 -3.34 2.45 9.19
N ALA A 41 -2.61 1.39 8.90
CA ALA A 41 -1.46 1.43 8.00
C ALA A 41 -1.86 1.83 6.57
N CYS A 42 -2.82 1.12 5.97
CA CYS A 42 -3.30 1.44 4.63
C CYS A 42 -4.01 2.80 4.57
N GLY A 43 -4.80 3.15 5.59
CA GLY A 43 -5.49 4.42 5.66
C GLY A 43 -4.53 5.61 5.74
N THR A 44 -3.51 5.53 6.58
CA THR A 44 -2.48 6.58 6.71
C THR A 44 -1.70 6.75 5.41
N LEU A 45 -1.24 5.66 4.79
CA LEU A 45 -0.54 5.71 3.50
C LEU A 45 -1.44 6.28 2.39
N SER A 46 -2.71 5.88 2.35
CA SER A 46 -3.70 6.42 1.40
C SER A 46 -3.85 7.93 1.55
N LEU A 47 -3.95 8.44 2.79
CA LEU A 47 -4.05 9.87 3.05
C LEU A 47 -2.78 10.62 2.63
N ILE A 48 -1.59 10.06 2.88
CA ILE A 48 -0.33 10.67 2.47
C ILE A 48 -0.28 10.80 0.94
N PHE A 49 -0.60 9.74 0.18
CA PHE A 49 -0.62 9.81 -1.27
C PHE A 49 -1.71 10.75 -1.80
N LEU A 50 -2.86 10.83 -1.13
CA LEU A 50 -3.89 11.78 -1.50
C LEU A 50 -3.43 13.24 -1.30
N LEU A 51 -2.75 13.54 -0.19
CA LEU A 51 -2.17 14.85 0.06
C LEU A 51 -1.11 15.22 -1.00
N LEU A 52 -0.24 14.26 -1.34
CA LEU A 52 0.74 14.46 -2.41
C LEU A 52 0.06 14.73 -3.76
N ALA A 53 -0.98 13.98 -4.10
CA ALA A 53 -1.76 14.21 -5.32
C ALA A 53 -2.38 15.63 -5.35
N VAL A 54 -2.91 16.11 -4.22
CA VAL A 54 -3.46 17.47 -4.09
C VAL A 54 -2.35 18.52 -4.27
N ILE A 55 -1.17 18.33 -3.66
CA ILE A 55 -0.03 19.23 -3.83
C ILE A 55 0.36 19.33 -5.31
N PHE A 56 0.48 18.21 -6.02
CA PHE A 56 0.79 18.19 -7.45
C PHE A 56 -0.33 18.81 -8.30
N ALA A 57 -1.58 18.68 -7.88
CA ALA A 57 -2.71 19.32 -8.55
C ALA A 57 -2.69 20.86 -8.44
N ILE A 58 -2.31 21.38 -7.24
CA ILE A 58 -2.26 22.82 -6.98
C ILE A 58 -1.01 23.46 -7.62
N LEU A 59 0.15 22.84 -7.45
CA LEU A 59 1.42 23.40 -7.93
C LEU A 59 1.62 23.23 -9.44
N LYS A 60 0.90 22.28 -10.08
CA LYS A 60 1.04 21.97 -11.50
C LYS A 60 2.50 21.78 -11.90
N GLY A 61 2.97 22.41 -12.99
CA GLY A 61 4.36 22.32 -13.46
C GLY A 61 5.42 22.70 -12.41
N LYS A 62 5.10 23.56 -11.45
CA LYS A 62 6.04 23.93 -10.38
C LYS A 62 6.35 22.77 -9.42
N ALA A 63 5.50 21.75 -9.37
CA ALA A 63 5.74 20.55 -8.58
C ALA A 63 6.85 19.66 -9.15
N SER A 64 7.35 19.93 -10.35
CA SER A 64 8.46 19.21 -10.98
C SER A 64 9.72 19.18 -10.12
N VAL A 65 9.94 20.21 -9.31
CA VAL A 65 11.06 20.29 -8.35
C VAL A 65 10.97 19.22 -7.26
N LEU A 66 9.77 18.73 -6.96
CA LEU A 66 9.56 17.66 -5.96
C LEU A 66 9.85 16.27 -6.54
N ILE A 67 9.97 16.14 -7.85
CA ILE A 67 10.25 14.86 -8.49
C ILE A 67 11.74 14.54 -8.34
N SER A 68 12.03 13.44 -7.67
CA SER A 68 13.39 12.95 -7.47
C SER A 68 14.10 12.71 -8.81
N GLY A 69 15.36 13.15 -8.92
CA GLY A 69 16.13 13.06 -10.15
C GLY A 69 15.92 14.23 -11.12
N PHE A 70 14.72 14.78 -11.23
CA PHE A 70 14.47 15.96 -12.05
C PHE A 70 15.04 17.24 -11.43
N ASN A 71 15.03 17.32 -10.11
CA ASN A 71 15.60 18.45 -9.38
C ASN A 71 17.11 18.63 -9.56
N SER A 72 17.82 17.55 -9.89
CA SER A 72 19.28 17.57 -10.14
C SER A 72 19.64 18.14 -11.52
N LYS A 73 18.68 18.31 -12.43
CA LYS A 73 18.89 18.83 -13.78
C LYS A 73 19.03 20.36 -13.77
N SER A 74 19.88 20.90 -14.67
CA SER A 74 20.04 22.33 -14.85
C SER A 74 18.75 22.98 -15.36
N LYS A 75 18.59 24.29 -15.21
CA LYS A 75 17.41 25.02 -15.71
C LYS A 75 17.26 24.90 -17.23
N GLU A 76 18.39 24.88 -17.95
CA GLU A 76 18.43 24.72 -19.41
C GLU A 76 17.95 23.31 -19.81
N GLU A 77 18.42 22.27 -19.13
CA GLU A 77 17.96 20.90 -19.38
C GLU A 77 16.48 20.72 -19.06
N ARG A 78 15.96 21.32 -17.96
CA ARG A 78 14.55 21.25 -17.61
C ARG A 78 13.64 21.85 -18.67
N SER A 79 14.07 22.91 -19.36
CA SER A 79 13.29 23.56 -20.42
C SER A 79 12.98 22.65 -21.61
N LEU A 80 13.76 21.57 -21.77
CA LEU A 80 13.57 20.55 -22.80
C LEU A 80 12.45 19.55 -22.48
N TYR A 81 11.89 19.59 -21.27
CA TYR A 81 10.87 18.67 -20.81
C TYR A 81 9.53 19.38 -20.59
N ASP A 82 8.46 18.63 -20.77
CA ASP A 82 7.11 19.07 -20.46
C ASP A 82 6.81 18.80 -18.96
N GLU A 83 7.16 19.80 -18.12
CA GLU A 83 7.00 19.71 -16.68
C GLU A 83 5.54 19.55 -16.26
N GLU A 84 4.60 20.15 -16.99
CA GLU A 84 3.18 20.10 -16.65
C GLU A 84 2.62 18.70 -16.86
N LYS A 85 2.96 18.07 -17.99
CA LYS A 85 2.57 16.68 -18.29
C LYS A 85 3.17 15.70 -17.29
N MET A 86 4.45 15.89 -16.94
CA MET A 86 5.14 15.05 -15.97
C MET A 86 4.48 15.14 -14.59
N CYS A 87 4.14 16.32 -14.11
CA CYS A 87 3.45 16.52 -12.85
C CYS A 87 2.03 15.96 -12.86
N ALA A 88 1.34 16.03 -14.01
CA ALA A 88 0.00 15.44 -14.16
C ALA A 88 0.04 13.91 -14.08
N ASP A 89 1.01 13.26 -14.71
CA ASP A 89 1.20 11.82 -14.65
C ASP A 89 1.54 11.39 -13.21
N GLN A 90 2.43 12.11 -12.52
CA GLN A 90 2.79 11.83 -11.14
C GLN A 90 1.60 11.97 -10.19
N ARG A 91 0.78 13.03 -10.36
CA ARG A 91 -0.47 13.20 -9.63
C ARG A 91 -1.40 12.01 -9.82
N ASN A 92 -1.57 11.58 -11.08
CA ASN A 92 -2.44 10.45 -11.39
C ASN A 92 -1.94 9.14 -10.76
N ALA A 93 -0.62 8.90 -10.74
CA ALA A 93 -0.03 7.77 -10.05
C ALA A 93 -0.34 7.80 -8.54
N PHE A 94 -0.18 8.94 -7.88
CA PHE A 94 -0.53 9.09 -6.46
C PHE A 94 -2.02 8.87 -6.19
N LEU A 95 -2.91 9.31 -7.07
CA LEU A 95 -4.35 9.04 -6.95
C LEU A 95 -4.67 7.55 -7.05
N ILE A 96 -4.04 6.84 -7.98
CA ILE A 96 -4.21 5.40 -8.14
C ILE A 96 -3.72 4.67 -6.88
N TRP A 97 -2.54 5.02 -6.37
CA TRP A 97 -1.99 4.42 -5.16
C TRP A 97 -2.85 4.69 -3.93
N ALA A 98 -3.34 5.93 -3.79
CA ALA A 98 -4.25 6.30 -2.72
C ALA A 98 -5.56 5.50 -2.79
N ALA A 99 -6.12 5.30 -3.99
CA ALA A 99 -7.34 4.54 -4.19
C ALA A 99 -7.17 3.05 -3.81
N ILE A 100 -6.07 2.41 -4.26
CA ILE A 100 -5.79 1.00 -3.95
C ILE A 100 -5.66 0.80 -2.43
N LEU A 101 -4.87 1.64 -1.77
CA LEU A 101 -4.66 1.55 -0.33
C LEU A 101 -5.92 1.94 0.47
N GLY A 102 -6.70 2.91 -0.02
CA GLY A 102 -7.97 3.31 0.60
C GLY A 102 -9.01 2.19 0.55
N ILE A 103 -9.15 1.52 -0.60
CA ILE A 103 -10.01 0.34 -0.76
C ILE A 103 -9.50 -0.79 0.16
N GLY A 104 -8.18 -1.01 0.23
CA GLY A 104 -7.57 -1.98 1.14
C GLY A 104 -7.86 -1.70 2.60
N ALA A 105 -7.85 -0.43 3.02
CA ALA A 105 -8.21 -0.02 4.37
C ALA A 105 -9.68 -0.32 4.68
N ILE A 106 -10.60 0.01 3.76
CA ILE A 106 -12.04 -0.26 3.92
C ILE A 106 -12.29 -1.77 4.06
N PHE A 107 -11.72 -2.59 3.18
CA PHE A 107 -11.86 -4.04 3.27
C PHE A 107 -11.19 -4.63 4.51
N SER A 108 -10.09 -4.04 4.96
CA SER A 108 -9.45 -4.43 6.21
C SER A 108 -10.35 -4.21 7.42
N TYR A 109 -11.13 -3.14 7.40
CA TYR A 109 -12.10 -2.84 8.45
C TYR A 109 -13.33 -3.74 8.40
N LEU A 110 -13.89 -3.97 7.19
CA LEU A 110 -15.18 -4.68 7.01
C LEU A 110 -15.04 -6.20 7.04
N ILE A 111 -13.94 -6.75 6.51
CA ILE A 111 -13.80 -8.20 6.29
C ILE A 111 -12.71 -8.77 7.21
N SER A 112 -11.46 -8.41 6.98
CA SER A 112 -10.31 -8.94 7.73
C SER A 112 -9.06 -8.09 7.51
N GLN A 113 -8.22 -7.98 8.55
CA GLN A 113 -6.93 -7.30 8.47
C GLN A 113 -6.00 -7.85 7.37
N TYR A 114 -6.19 -9.09 6.91
CA TYR A 114 -5.43 -9.68 5.80
C TYR A 114 -5.70 -8.98 4.47
N SER A 115 -6.85 -8.34 4.29
CA SER A 115 -7.16 -7.56 3.09
C SER A 115 -6.19 -6.39 2.89
N ALA A 116 -5.69 -5.80 3.99
CA ALA A 116 -4.67 -4.76 3.92
C ALA A 116 -3.34 -5.28 3.35
N ILE A 117 -2.95 -6.51 3.70
CA ILE A 117 -1.73 -7.14 3.19
C ILE A 117 -1.84 -7.33 1.68
N ILE A 118 -2.98 -7.82 1.20
CA ILE A 118 -3.24 -8.01 -0.23
C ILE A 118 -3.16 -6.67 -0.96
N ALA A 119 -3.82 -5.63 -0.44
CA ALA A 119 -3.79 -4.29 -1.03
C ALA A 119 -2.37 -3.71 -1.08
N MET A 120 -1.59 -3.92 -0.02
CA MET A 120 -0.21 -3.46 0.06
C MET A 120 0.70 -4.18 -0.94
N VAL A 121 0.51 -5.49 -1.13
CA VAL A 121 1.25 -6.27 -2.15
C VAL A 121 0.90 -5.80 -3.55
N ILE A 122 -0.38 -5.60 -3.85
CA ILE A 122 -0.82 -5.07 -5.15
C ILE A 122 -0.22 -3.68 -5.40
N TRP A 123 -0.28 -2.80 -4.40
CA TRP A 123 0.32 -1.48 -4.49
C TRP A 123 1.82 -1.54 -4.73
N LEU A 124 2.57 -2.40 -4.02
CA LEU A 124 4.01 -2.58 -4.22
C LEU A 124 4.35 -3.04 -5.65
N ILE A 125 3.59 -3.99 -6.20
CA ILE A 125 3.79 -4.47 -7.58
C ILE A 125 3.62 -3.31 -8.57
N ILE A 126 2.56 -2.50 -8.41
CA ILE A 126 2.30 -1.35 -9.28
C ILE A 126 3.38 -0.29 -9.09
N PHE A 127 3.76 0.00 -7.84
CA PHE A 127 4.81 0.95 -7.51
C PHE A 127 6.14 0.59 -8.19
N PHE A 128 6.61 -0.65 -8.07
CA PHE A 128 7.85 -1.08 -8.71
C PHE A 128 7.77 -1.12 -10.23
N LYS A 129 6.58 -1.31 -10.79
CA LYS A 129 6.36 -1.22 -12.23
C LYS A 129 6.41 0.21 -12.74
N ASP A 130 5.90 1.16 -11.96
CA ASP A 130 5.85 2.58 -12.33
C ASP A 130 7.19 3.28 -12.07
N VAL A 131 7.95 2.84 -11.05
CA VAL A 131 9.29 3.37 -10.74
C VAL A 131 10.32 2.76 -11.68
N HIS A 132 10.73 3.53 -12.68
CA HIS A 132 11.85 3.19 -13.55
C HIS A 132 13.14 3.81 -12.99
N TRP A 133 14.17 2.99 -12.84
CA TRP A 133 15.48 3.41 -12.33
C TRP A 133 16.37 4.08 -13.40
N ASP A 134 15.91 4.08 -14.65
CA ASP A 134 16.63 4.62 -15.78
C ASP A 134 16.05 6.00 -16.17
N ASP A 135 16.88 7.02 -16.10
CA ASP A 135 16.49 8.42 -16.39
C ASP A 135 15.93 8.60 -17.80
N GLU A 136 16.48 7.90 -18.80
CA GLU A 136 15.98 7.98 -20.17
C GLU A 136 14.57 7.40 -20.31
N LYS A 137 14.30 6.31 -19.61
CA LYS A 137 12.97 5.69 -19.63
C LYS A 137 11.97 6.49 -18.80
N THR A 138 12.43 7.11 -17.71
CA THR A 138 11.59 7.88 -16.80
C THR A 138 11.18 9.21 -17.40
N PHE A 139 12.14 9.94 -17.96
CA PHE A 139 11.92 11.31 -18.43
C PHE A 139 11.84 11.43 -19.96
N GLY A 140 12.29 10.42 -20.72
CA GLY A 140 12.34 10.46 -22.18
C GLY A 140 10.97 10.72 -22.85
N LYS A 141 9.89 10.21 -22.25
CA LYS A 141 8.51 10.42 -22.74
C LYS A 141 7.98 11.86 -22.58
N TYR A 142 8.68 12.70 -21.83
CA TYR A 142 8.32 14.10 -21.59
C TYR A 142 9.24 15.10 -22.33
N LYS A 143 10.21 14.60 -23.11
CA LYS A 143 11.10 15.44 -23.91
C LYS A 143 10.29 16.10 -25.02
N LYS A 144 10.44 17.44 -25.17
CA LYS A 144 9.77 18.24 -26.20
C LYS A 144 10.40 18.04 -27.57
#